data_19d98b196947ffa0d86c02de1be0d099
#
_entry.id   19d98b196947ffa0d86c02de1be0d099
#
_cell.length_a   1.000
_cell.length_b   1.000
_cell.length_c   1.000
_cell.angle_alpha   90.00
_cell.angle_beta   90.00
_cell.angle_gamma   90.00
#
_symmetry.space_group_name_H-M   'P 1'
#
loop_
_entity.id
_entity.type
_entity.pdbx_description
1 polymer ?
#
loop_
_entity_poly.entity_id
_entity_poly.type
_entity_poly.pdbx_seq_one_letter_code
_entity_poly.pdbx_strand_id
1 'polypeptide(L)'
;DNVSIIDVLINNAGAIFDKRELNSEGIEKTFALNHLSYLQLSLGLKEKLEESKISRIVNISSNAHKFYDIDIDDLQNKINYNGWKAYCRSKLLNIFTTYSFKKELNTKINCNCLHPGFVNSNFGNNNRSLYRTFAKLLKYFFAISNETASLSPLFLATSENLNGINGKYFDKLKETNSSKISYDQNLRKVVWDESLKYLK
;
A
#
# COMPACT_ATOMS: atom_id res chain seq x y z
N ASP A 1 -17.53 -19.97 -1.37
CA ASP A 1 -18.50 -18.92 -1.69
C ASP A 1 -18.28 -18.46 -3.12
N ASN A 2 -19.35 -18.55 -3.94
CA ASN A 2 -19.28 -18.29 -5.38
C ASN A 2 -19.51 -16.81 -5.68
N VAL A 3 -18.59 -15.93 -5.28
CA VAL A 3 -18.58 -14.55 -5.76
C VAL A 3 -17.99 -14.56 -7.18
N SER A 4 -18.80 -14.19 -8.16
CA SER A 4 -18.39 -14.15 -9.57
C SER A 4 -17.80 -12.80 -9.97
N ILE A 5 -18.27 -11.71 -9.38
CA ILE A 5 -17.87 -10.33 -9.71
C ILE A 5 -17.43 -9.60 -8.45
N ILE A 6 -16.35 -8.85 -8.57
CA ILE A 6 -15.87 -7.93 -7.53
C ILE A 6 -15.76 -6.54 -8.13
N ASP A 7 -16.50 -5.59 -7.58
CA ASP A 7 -16.47 -4.21 -8.05
C ASP A 7 -15.26 -3.44 -7.50
N VAL A 8 -14.94 -3.65 -6.23
CA VAL A 8 -13.89 -2.90 -5.54
C VAL A 8 -13.08 -3.81 -4.64
N LEU A 9 -11.76 -3.72 -4.75
CA LEU A 9 -10.80 -4.28 -3.81
C LEU A 9 -10.11 -3.14 -3.04
N ILE A 10 -10.22 -3.15 -1.71
CA ILE A 10 -9.49 -2.21 -0.84
C ILE A 10 -8.39 -2.96 -0.11
N ASN A 11 -7.15 -2.75 -0.52
CA ASN A 11 -5.96 -3.26 0.13
C ASN A 11 -5.58 -2.32 1.28
N ASN A 12 -5.98 -2.66 2.50
CA ASN A 12 -5.85 -1.80 3.68
C ASN A 12 -4.97 -2.39 4.77
N ALA A 13 -4.88 -3.71 4.91
CA ALA A 13 -4.12 -4.36 5.97
C ALA A 13 -2.66 -3.90 5.97
N GLY A 14 -2.12 -3.59 7.16
CA GLY A 14 -0.73 -3.19 7.28
C GLY A 14 -0.29 -3.08 8.72
N ALA A 15 1.00 -3.28 8.94
CA ALA A 15 1.63 -3.19 10.25
C ALA A 15 3.04 -2.61 10.14
N ILE A 16 3.61 -2.30 11.30
CA ILE A 16 5.02 -2.00 11.48
C ILE A 16 5.58 -2.99 12.50
N PHE A 17 6.71 -3.60 12.19
CA PHE A 17 7.41 -4.52 13.09
C PHE A 17 8.75 -3.91 13.51
N ASP A 18 9.01 -3.81 14.82
CA ASP A 18 10.24 -3.21 15.36
C ASP A 18 11.48 -4.04 15.05
N LYS A 19 11.31 -5.35 14.96
CA LYS A 19 12.38 -6.31 14.69
C LYS A 19 12.13 -6.98 13.35
N ARG A 20 13.19 -7.38 12.70
CA ARG A 20 13.10 -8.19 11.50
C ARG A 20 12.59 -9.59 11.87
N GLU A 21 11.39 -9.88 11.42
CA GLU A 21 10.75 -11.19 11.56
C GLU A 21 10.38 -11.72 10.19
N LEU A 22 10.42 -13.04 10.04
CA LEU A 22 10.03 -13.71 8.80
C LEU A 22 8.66 -14.38 8.99
N ASN A 23 7.89 -14.46 7.91
CA ASN A 23 6.72 -15.30 7.85
C ASN A 23 7.10 -16.78 7.63
N SER A 24 6.12 -17.68 7.51
CA SER A 24 6.35 -19.11 7.26
C SER A 24 7.06 -19.42 5.94
N GLU A 25 7.07 -18.49 5.00
CA GLU A 25 7.71 -18.61 3.69
C GLU A 25 9.12 -18.00 3.65
N GLY A 26 9.63 -17.52 4.81
CA GLY A 26 10.94 -16.89 4.92
C GLY A 26 11.00 -15.45 4.39
N ILE A 27 9.86 -14.78 4.25
CA ILE A 27 9.74 -13.41 3.76
C ILE A 27 9.61 -12.45 4.94
N GLU A 28 10.29 -11.27 4.89
CA GLU A 28 10.18 -10.24 5.93
C GLU A 28 8.73 -9.77 6.07
N LYS A 29 8.24 -9.73 7.31
CA LYS A 29 6.82 -9.54 7.62
C LYS A 29 6.24 -8.22 7.14
N THR A 30 7.00 -7.10 7.20
CA THR A 30 6.50 -5.81 6.69
C THR A 30 6.36 -5.84 5.18
N PHE A 31 7.35 -6.37 4.49
CA PHE A 31 7.33 -6.54 3.04
C PHE A 31 6.20 -7.47 2.60
N ALA A 32 6.06 -8.63 3.28
CA ALA A 32 5.00 -9.59 2.99
C ALA A 32 3.60 -9.01 3.20
N LEU A 33 3.34 -8.44 4.40
CA LEU A 33 2.00 -7.97 4.77
C LEU A 33 1.61 -6.68 4.07
N ASN A 34 2.51 -5.68 4.02
CA ASN A 34 2.13 -4.35 3.55
C ASN A 34 2.18 -4.22 2.02
N HIS A 35 2.97 -5.07 1.34
CA HIS A 35 3.20 -4.97 -0.10
C HIS A 35 2.82 -6.23 -0.87
N LEU A 36 3.45 -7.38 -0.59
CA LEU A 36 3.21 -8.59 -1.38
C LEU A 36 1.76 -9.06 -1.29
N SER A 37 1.12 -8.95 -0.11
CA SER A 37 -0.29 -9.32 0.05
C SER A 37 -1.22 -8.48 -0.84
N TYR A 38 -0.93 -7.19 -1.01
CA TYR A 38 -1.69 -6.31 -1.90
C TYR A 38 -1.56 -6.74 -3.35
N LEU A 39 -0.32 -7.00 -3.77
CA LEU A 39 -0.04 -7.47 -5.13
C LEU A 39 -0.70 -8.83 -5.38
N GLN A 40 -0.53 -9.78 -4.46
CA GLN A 40 -1.09 -11.12 -4.56
C GLN A 40 -2.62 -11.12 -4.64
N LEU A 41 -3.31 -10.36 -3.77
CA LEU A 41 -4.76 -10.22 -3.82
C LEU A 41 -5.23 -9.57 -5.12
N SER A 42 -4.53 -8.52 -5.56
CA SER A 42 -4.88 -7.82 -6.79
C SER A 42 -4.73 -8.70 -8.03
N LEU A 43 -3.70 -9.56 -8.07
CA LEU A 43 -3.48 -10.52 -9.15
C LEU A 43 -4.48 -11.68 -9.06
N GLY A 44 -4.66 -12.26 -7.88
CA GLY A 44 -5.54 -13.42 -7.69
C GLY A 44 -7.03 -13.12 -7.90
N LEU A 45 -7.44 -11.85 -7.75
CA LEU A 45 -8.82 -11.41 -7.96
C LEU A 45 -9.02 -10.69 -9.31
N LYS A 46 -7.98 -10.59 -10.15
CA LYS A 46 -7.99 -9.81 -11.39
C LYS A 46 -9.17 -10.19 -12.30
N GLU A 47 -9.38 -11.45 -12.57
CA GLU A 47 -10.46 -11.91 -13.44
C GLU A 47 -11.83 -11.46 -12.94
N LYS A 48 -12.11 -11.65 -11.65
CA LYS A 48 -13.38 -11.23 -11.04
C LYS A 48 -13.57 -9.70 -11.01
N LEU A 49 -12.48 -8.94 -10.88
CA LEU A 49 -12.49 -7.49 -11.00
C LEU A 49 -12.75 -7.05 -12.44
N GLU A 50 -12.21 -7.75 -13.43
CA GLU A 50 -12.40 -7.42 -14.85
C GLU A 50 -13.84 -7.68 -15.33
N GLU A 51 -14.61 -8.53 -14.67
CA GLU A 51 -16.04 -8.71 -14.94
C GLU A 51 -16.89 -7.51 -14.51
N SER A 52 -16.39 -6.69 -13.58
CA SER A 52 -17.11 -5.52 -13.11
C SER A 52 -17.09 -4.36 -14.12
N LYS A 53 -18.18 -3.60 -14.16
CA LYS A 53 -18.30 -2.36 -14.94
C LYS A 53 -17.50 -1.19 -14.33
N ILE A 54 -17.30 -1.20 -13.02
CA ILE A 54 -16.66 -0.09 -12.28
C ILE A 54 -15.26 -0.41 -11.78
N SER A 55 -14.86 -1.65 -11.79
CA SER A 55 -13.55 -2.25 -11.51
C SER A 55 -12.48 -1.34 -10.87
N ARG A 56 -12.34 -1.39 -9.55
CA ARG A 56 -11.41 -0.52 -8.82
C ARG A 56 -10.55 -1.28 -7.83
N ILE A 57 -9.27 -0.90 -7.75
CA ILE A 57 -8.36 -1.27 -6.67
C ILE A 57 -7.94 0.00 -5.94
N VAL A 58 -8.06 -0.01 -4.61
CA VAL A 58 -7.65 1.08 -3.73
C VAL A 58 -6.54 0.56 -2.81
N ASN A 59 -5.32 1.05 -2.98
CA ASN A 59 -4.18 0.67 -2.18
C ASN A 59 -3.90 1.72 -1.08
N ILE A 60 -3.88 1.30 0.18
CA ILE A 60 -3.56 2.21 1.28
C ILE A 60 -2.04 2.37 1.39
N SER A 61 -1.57 3.56 1.02
CA SER A 61 -0.20 4.01 1.21
C SER A 61 -0.10 4.91 2.46
N SER A 62 0.90 5.76 2.52
CA SER A 62 1.13 6.71 3.60
C SER A 62 2.07 7.82 3.13
N ASN A 63 1.98 9.02 3.72
CA ASN A 63 2.98 10.07 3.54
C ASN A 63 4.39 9.64 4.01
N ALA A 64 4.47 8.55 4.79
CA ALA A 64 5.73 7.91 5.16
C ALA A 64 6.57 7.45 3.94
N HIS A 65 5.96 7.24 2.78
CA HIS A 65 6.66 6.89 1.54
C HIS A 65 7.72 7.91 1.08
N LYS A 66 7.68 9.13 1.64
CA LYS A 66 8.61 10.22 1.29
C LYS A 66 9.93 10.17 2.05
N PHE A 67 10.06 9.31 3.07
CA PHE A 67 11.22 9.34 3.97
C PHE A 67 12.37 8.42 3.57
N TYR A 68 12.10 7.36 2.82
CA TYR A 68 13.12 6.39 2.41
C TYR A 68 12.90 5.89 1.01
N ASP A 69 13.97 5.87 0.22
CA ASP A 69 13.98 5.30 -1.12
C ASP A 69 14.04 3.77 -1.10
N ILE A 70 13.70 3.15 -2.21
CA ILE A 70 13.82 1.71 -2.40
C ILE A 70 15.29 1.34 -2.61
N ASP A 71 15.69 0.28 -1.96
CA ASP A 71 16.93 -0.44 -2.18
C ASP A 71 16.56 -1.76 -2.87
N ILE A 72 16.86 -1.86 -4.15
CA ILE A 72 16.44 -3.00 -4.96
C ILE A 72 17.17 -4.29 -4.58
N ASP A 73 18.40 -4.15 -4.08
CA ASP A 73 19.21 -5.27 -3.66
C ASP A 73 18.81 -5.77 -2.27
N ASP A 74 18.04 -4.98 -1.53
CA ASP A 74 17.57 -5.31 -0.19
C ASP A 74 16.09 -4.95 0.05
N LEU A 75 15.19 -5.47 -0.79
CA LEU A 75 13.73 -5.28 -0.63
C LEU A 75 13.20 -5.85 0.68
N GLN A 76 13.85 -6.87 1.22
CA GLN A 76 13.47 -7.49 2.48
C GLN A 76 14.17 -6.91 3.72
N ASN A 77 14.86 -5.78 3.58
CA ASN A 77 15.56 -5.08 4.67
C ASN A 77 16.42 -6.03 5.54
N LYS A 78 17.26 -6.85 4.89
CA LYS A 78 18.17 -7.80 5.57
C LYS A 78 19.30 -7.09 6.29
N ILE A 79 19.75 -5.95 5.73
CA ILE A 79 20.91 -5.20 6.21
C ILE A 79 20.44 -4.06 7.13
N ASN A 80 20.94 -4.06 8.38
CA ASN A 80 20.66 -3.01 9.36
C ASN A 80 19.15 -2.69 9.45
N TYR A 81 18.37 -3.69 9.82
CA TYR A 81 16.91 -3.58 9.91
C TYR A 81 16.46 -2.41 10.80
N ASN A 82 15.55 -1.63 10.29
CA ASN A 82 14.85 -0.61 11.03
C ASN A 82 13.37 -0.67 10.64
N GLY A 83 12.48 -0.92 11.60
CA GLY A 83 11.05 -1.12 11.35
C GLY A 83 10.37 0.08 10.70
N TRP A 84 10.77 1.31 11.05
CA TRP A 84 10.26 2.52 10.41
C TRP A 84 10.69 2.62 8.95
N LYS A 85 11.97 2.35 8.65
CA LYS A 85 12.50 2.30 7.28
C LYS A 85 11.77 1.24 6.45
N ALA A 86 11.59 0.03 6.99
CA ALA A 86 10.87 -1.07 6.33
C ALA A 86 9.41 -0.65 6.02
N TYR A 87 8.73 -0.02 6.98
CA TYR A 87 7.39 0.51 6.78
C TYR A 87 7.34 1.59 5.68
N CYS A 88 8.21 2.59 5.74
CA CYS A 88 8.26 3.66 4.74
C CYS A 88 8.46 3.10 3.34
N ARG A 89 9.42 2.18 3.17
CA ARG A 89 9.68 1.46 1.92
C ARG A 89 8.45 0.68 1.46
N SER A 90 7.77 -0.05 2.34
CA SER A 90 6.55 -0.80 1.99
C SER A 90 5.44 0.11 1.45
N LYS A 91 5.31 1.33 1.98
CA LYS A 91 4.32 2.30 1.51
C LYS A 91 4.71 2.95 0.18
N LEU A 92 5.99 3.07 -0.12
CA LEU A 92 6.48 3.46 -1.44
C LEU A 92 6.25 2.34 -2.47
N LEU A 93 6.49 1.08 -2.10
CA LEU A 93 6.21 -0.09 -2.95
C LEU A 93 4.73 -0.16 -3.35
N ASN A 94 3.80 0.19 -2.46
CA ASN A 94 2.36 0.25 -2.79
C ASN A 94 2.05 1.31 -3.87
N ILE A 95 2.78 2.44 -3.88
CA ILE A 95 2.64 3.45 -4.95
C ILE A 95 3.22 2.90 -6.24
N PHE A 96 4.39 2.25 -6.21
CA PHE A 96 5.01 1.64 -7.38
C PHE A 96 4.07 0.62 -8.03
N THR A 97 3.50 -0.29 -7.24
CA THR A 97 2.50 -1.26 -7.71
C THR A 97 1.30 -0.56 -8.33
N THR A 98 0.76 0.46 -7.67
CA THR A 98 -0.39 1.21 -8.18
C THR A 98 -0.12 1.83 -9.55
N TYR A 99 1.04 2.47 -9.73
CA TYR A 99 1.39 3.13 -10.98
C TYR A 99 1.74 2.17 -12.11
N SER A 100 2.20 0.97 -11.77
CA SER A 100 2.56 -0.08 -12.75
C SER A 100 1.37 -0.95 -13.13
N PHE A 101 0.38 -1.12 -12.25
CA PHE A 101 -0.64 -2.16 -12.32
C PHE A 101 -1.33 -2.25 -13.68
N LYS A 102 -1.86 -1.14 -14.18
CA LYS A 102 -2.59 -1.13 -15.46
C LYS A 102 -1.68 -1.46 -16.65
N LYS A 103 -0.46 -0.93 -16.65
CA LYS A 103 0.50 -1.12 -17.75
C LYS A 103 1.03 -2.55 -17.78
N GLU A 104 1.47 -3.06 -16.63
CA GLU A 104 2.09 -4.39 -16.55
C GLU A 104 1.10 -5.53 -16.81
N LEU A 105 -0.18 -5.34 -16.47
CA LEU A 105 -1.21 -6.34 -16.65
C LEU A 105 -2.12 -6.10 -17.88
N ASN A 106 -1.93 -5.00 -18.60
CA ASN A 106 -2.79 -4.60 -19.73
C ASN A 106 -4.29 -4.72 -19.38
N THR A 107 -4.69 -4.18 -18.23
CA THR A 107 -6.04 -4.36 -17.66
C THR A 107 -6.87 -3.09 -17.73
N LYS A 108 -8.21 -3.23 -17.74
CA LYS A 108 -9.15 -2.10 -17.60
C LYS A 108 -9.35 -1.64 -16.15
N ILE A 109 -8.88 -2.39 -15.16
CA ILE A 109 -9.04 -2.10 -13.74
C ILE A 109 -8.36 -0.76 -13.39
N ASN A 110 -9.10 0.12 -12.71
CA ASN A 110 -8.57 1.38 -12.21
C ASN A 110 -7.92 1.16 -10.83
N CYS A 111 -6.60 1.30 -10.76
CA CYS A 111 -5.82 1.12 -9.54
C CYS A 111 -5.31 2.48 -9.07
N ASN A 112 -5.73 2.92 -7.88
CA ASN A 112 -5.27 4.17 -7.27
C ASN A 112 -4.82 3.92 -5.83
N CYS A 113 -4.01 4.83 -5.29
CA CYS A 113 -3.56 4.73 -3.91
C CYS A 113 -3.76 6.05 -3.15
N LEU A 114 -3.77 5.95 -1.82
CA LEU A 114 -3.98 7.10 -0.98
C LEU A 114 -3.20 7.05 0.34
N HIS A 115 -3.01 8.24 0.94
CA HIS A 115 -2.73 8.43 2.36
C HIS A 115 -4.02 8.89 3.07
N PRO A 116 -4.54 8.13 4.05
CA PRO A 116 -5.82 8.46 4.70
C PRO A 116 -5.73 9.58 5.75
N GLY A 117 -4.54 10.08 6.03
CA GLY A 117 -4.26 10.92 7.19
C GLY A 117 -3.59 10.13 8.32
N PHE A 118 -3.33 10.78 9.44
CA PHE A 118 -2.77 10.13 10.63
C PHE A 118 -3.90 9.55 11.48
N VAL A 119 -4.12 8.23 11.38
CA VAL A 119 -5.29 7.56 11.96
C VAL A 119 -5.04 7.13 13.41
N ASN A 120 -6.01 7.36 14.30
CA ASN A 120 -6.00 6.81 15.64
C ASN A 120 -6.41 5.32 15.62
N SER A 121 -5.56 4.48 15.06
CA SER A 121 -5.76 3.02 15.03
C SER A 121 -4.82 2.31 15.99
N ASN A 122 -5.00 1.00 16.15
CA ASN A 122 -4.08 0.14 16.90
C ASN A 122 -2.71 -0.05 16.20
N PHE A 123 -2.47 0.68 15.15
CA PHE A 123 -1.24 0.64 14.36
C PHE A 123 -0.02 0.96 15.25
N GLY A 124 0.96 0.07 15.28
CA GLY A 124 2.17 0.21 16.10
C GLY A 124 2.02 -0.19 17.57
N ASN A 125 0.87 -0.67 18.02
CA ASN A 125 0.70 -1.14 19.41
C ASN A 125 1.45 -2.45 19.71
N ASN A 126 1.85 -3.20 18.69
CA ASN A 126 2.60 -4.45 18.83
C ASN A 126 4.08 -4.24 19.20
N ASN A 127 4.53 -3.00 19.27
CA ASN A 127 5.91 -2.62 19.49
C ASN A 127 6.14 -2.26 20.96
N ARG A 128 7.15 -2.86 21.60
CA ARG A 128 7.51 -2.66 23.03
C ARG A 128 8.45 -1.47 23.27
N SER A 129 8.79 -0.67 22.26
CA SER A 129 9.86 0.32 22.23
C SER A 129 9.36 1.75 22.54
N LEU A 130 10.30 2.68 22.72
CA LEU A 130 10.13 4.15 22.73
C LEU A 130 9.23 4.68 21.59
N TYR A 131 9.17 3.97 20.47
CA TYR A 131 8.20 4.19 19.38
C TYR A 131 6.76 4.24 19.86
N ARG A 132 6.37 3.39 20.82
CA ARG A 132 5.00 3.37 21.35
C ARG A 132 4.65 4.68 22.08
N THR A 133 5.60 5.26 22.80
CA THR A 133 5.39 6.51 23.53
C THR A 133 5.32 7.69 22.56
N PHE A 134 6.22 7.74 21.59
CA PHE A 134 6.22 8.78 20.56
C PHE A 134 4.99 8.68 19.64
N ALA A 135 4.61 7.46 19.23
CA ALA A 135 3.39 7.22 18.46
C ALA A 135 2.12 7.61 19.24
N LYS A 136 2.08 7.37 20.56
CA LYS A 136 0.96 7.82 21.41
C LYS A 136 0.87 9.35 21.46
N LEU A 137 2.00 10.05 21.57
CA LEU A 137 2.04 11.51 21.60
C LEU A 137 1.56 12.10 20.28
N LEU A 138 2.04 11.57 19.15
CA LEU A 138 1.58 11.98 17.81
C LEU A 138 0.09 11.67 17.60
N LYS A 139 -0.38 10.52 18.06
CA LYS A 139 -1.81 10.16 18.02
C LYS A 139 -2.66 11.17 18.79
N TYR A 140 -2.23 11.59 19.94
CA TYR A 140 -2.97 12.54 20.79
C TYR A 140 -3.18 13.89 20.11
N PHE A 141 -2.16 14.41 19.40
CA PHE A 141 -2.21 15.74 18.80
C PHE A 141 -2.71 15.80 17.35
N PHE A 142 -2.53 14.73 16.57
CA PHE A 142 -2.72 14.75 15.12
C PHE A 142 -3.61 13.65 14.56
N ALA A 143 -4.05 12.70 15.38
CA ALA A 143 -4.82 11.58 14.88
C ALA A 143 -6.26 12.00 14.56
N ILE A 144 -6.69 11.65 13.36
CA ILE A 144 -8.11 11.71 12.96
C ILE A 144 -8.85 10.46 13.41
N SER A 145 -10.16 10.57 13.60
CA SER A 145 -10.99 9.41 13.94
C SER A 145 -10.97 8.36 12.81
N ASN A 146 -11.28 7.11 13.15
CA ASN A 146 -11.41 6.04 12.16
C ASN A 146 -12.48 6.36 11.11
N GLU A 147 -13.58 7.00 11.53
CA GLU A 147 -14.65 7.45 10.64
C GLU A 147 -14.14 8.47 9.62
N THR A 148 -13.42 9.51 10.08
CA THR A 148 -12.83 10.50 9.17
C THR A 148 -11.80 9.86 8.23
N ALA A 149 -10.99 8.91 8.73
CA ALA A 149 -9.99 8.22 7.92
C ALA A 149 -10.60 7.32 6.86
N SER A 150 -11.77 6.72 7.14
CA SER A 150 -12.48 5.84 6.21
C SER A 150 -13.10 6.59 5.01
N LEU A 151 -13.32 7.90 5.13
CA LEU A 151 -13.86 8.71 4.03
C LEU A 151 -12.97 8.68 2.79
N SER A 152 -11.65 8.62 2.95
CA SER A 152 -10.73 8.63 1.82
C SER A 152 -10.75 7.33 1.00
N PRO A 153 -10.59 6.13 1.60
CA PRO A 153 -10.74 4.90 0.85
C PRO A 153 -12.17 4.72 0.30
N LEU A 154 -13.20 5.16 1.02
CA LEU A 154 -14.57 5.12 0.53
C LEU A 154 -14.74 6.02 -0.71
N PHE A 155 -14.20 7.23 -0.68
CA PHE A 155 -14.23 8.14 -1.84
C PHE A 155 -13.56 7.52 -3.07
N LEU A 156 -12.37 6.92 -2.92
CA LEU A 156 -11.71 6.26 -4.05
C LEU A 156 -12.48 5.02 -4.54
N ALA A 157 -13.17 4.36 -3.64
CA ALA A 157 -13.98 3.18 -3.95
C ALA A 157 -15.26 3.50 -4.71
N THR A 158 -15.97 4.59 -4.35
CA THR A 158 -17.36 4.81 -4.76
C THR A 158 -17.62 6.07 -5.59
N SER A 159 -16.72 7.07 -5.58
CA SER A 159 -16.97 8.33 -6.28
C SER A 159 -17.05 8.15 -7.80
N GLU A 160 -18.14 8.58 -8.41
CA GLU A 160 -18.32 8.58 -9.86
C GLU A 160 -17.33 9.49 -10.58
N ASN A 161 -16.88 10.57 -9.92
CA ASN A 161 -15.88 11.49 -10.46
C ASN A 161 -14.52 10.84 -10.70
N LEU A 162 -14.28 9.64 -10.16
CA LEU A 162 -13.06 8.87 -10.33
C LEU A 162 -13.20 7.74 -11.37
N ASN A 163 -14.29 7.71 -12.13
CA ASN A 163 -14.45 6.76 -13.22
C ASN A 163 -13.36 7.00 -14.29
N GLY A 164 -12.61 5.97 -14.63
CA GLY A 164 -11.49 6.04 -15.56
C GLY A 164 -10.19 6.64 -15.01
N ILE A 165 -10.20 7.20 -13.79
CA ILE A 165 -9.00 7.70 -13.13
C ILE A 165 -8.16 6.53 -12.65
N ASN A 166 -6.90 6.47 -13.10
CA ASN A 166 -6.00 5.37 -12.83
C ASN A 166 -4.57 5.84 -12.58
N GLY A 167 -3.84 5.11 -11.72
CA GLY A 167 -2.43 5.38 -11.43
C GLY A 167 -2.21 6.71 -10.72
N LYS A 168 -3.10 7.06 -9.78
CA LYS A 168 -3.04 8.31 -9.05
C LYS A 168 -2.78 8.09 -7.57
N TYR A 169 -2.12 9.08 -6.96
CA TYR A 169 -1.93 9.17 -5.52
C TYR A 169 -2.78 10.29 -4.93
N PHE A 170 -3.45 10.01 -3.83
CA PHE A 170 -4.31 10.95 -3.12
C PHE A 170 -3.81 11.19 -1.69
N ASP A 171 -3.76 12.44 -1.27
CA ASP A 171 -3.67 12.80 0.14
C ASP A 171 -5.08 13.09 0.62
N LYS A 172 -5.62 12.18 1.41
CA LYS A 172 -7.05 12.16 1.76
C LYS A 172 -7.92 12.13 0.49
N LEU A 173 -8.69 13.18 0.24
CA LEU A 173 -9.62 13.27 -0.90
C LEU A 173 -9.03 14.00 -2.12
N LYS A 174 -7.80 14.53 -2.01
CA LYS A 174 -7.19 15.36 -3.05
C LYS A 174 -6.11 14.61 -3.81
N GLU A 175 -6.25 14.54 -5.14
CA GLU A 175 -5.14 14.09 -5.98
C GLU A 175 -3.91 14.98 -5.76
N THR A 176 -2.76 14.37 -5.54
CA THR A 176 -1.49 15.06 -5.30
C THR A 176 -0.31 14.25 -5.80
N ASN A 177 0.86 14.89 -5.87
CA ASN A 177 2.09 14.21 -6.25
C ASN A 177 2.64 13.36 -5.09
N SER A 178 3.05 12.15 -5.42
CA SER A 178 3.86 11.29 -4.56
C SER A 178 5.35 11.71 -4.62
N SER A 179 6.25 10.95 -3.99
CA SER A 179 7.69 11.22 -4.06
C SER A 179 8.22 11.10 -5.49
N LYS A 180 9.25 11.90 -5.83
CA LYS A 180 9.82 11.93 -7.19
C LYS A 180 10.24 10.55 -7.70
N ILE A 181 10.85 9.75 -6.85
CA ILE A 181 11.32 8.40 -7.19
C ILE A 181 10.18 7.48 -7.64
N SER A 182 8.95 7.71 -7.19
CA SER A 182 7.81 6.87 -7.57
C SER A 182 7.41 7.02 -9.06
N TYR A 183 7.93 8.04 -9.73
CA TYR A 183 7.72 8.25 -11.17
C TYR A 183 8.79 7.60 -12.05
N ASP A 184 9.86 7.05 -11.47
CA ASP A 184 10.88 6.31 -12.23
C ASP A 184 10.29 4.99 -12.77
N GLN A 185 10.06 4.95 -14.08
CA GLN A 185 9.43 3.82 -14.74
C GLN A 185 10.33 2.57 -14.75
N ASN A 186 11.65 2.77 -14.88
CA ASN A 186 12.60 1.65 -14.92
C ASN A 186 12.67 0.99 -13.54
N LEU A 187 12.81 1.80 -12.48
CA LEU A 187 12.84 1.28 -11.12
C LEU A 187 11.53 0.59 -10.75
N ARG A 188 10.38 1.14 -11.14
CA ARG A 188 9.07 0.48 -10.94
C ARG A 188 8.99 -0.87 -11.63
N LYS A 189 9.51 -0.98 -12.86
CA LYS A 189 9.51 -2.26 -13.59
C LYS A 189 10.37 -3.29 -12.89
N VAL A 190 11.57 -2.92 -12.46
CA VAL A 190 12.45 -3.81 -11.70
C VAL A 190 11.79 -4.25 -10.40
N VAL A 191 11.20 -3.32 -9.63
CA VAL A 191 10.47 -3.64 -8.39
C VAL A 191 9.30 -4.58 -8.66
N TRP A 192 8.55 -4.36 -9.72
CA TRP A 192 7.43 -5.22 -10.12
C TRP A 192 7.90 -6.65 -10.37
N ASP A 193 8.92 -6.81 -11.21
CA ASP A 193 9.45 -8.13 -11.57
C ASP A 193 10.07 -8.86 -10.36
N GLU A 194 10.80 -8.13 -9.51
CA GLU A 194 11.35 -8.70 -8.26
C GLU A 194 10.24 -9.12 -7.30
N SER A 195 9.16 -8.32 -7.17
CA SER A 195 8.04 -8.66 -6.30
C SER A 195 7.31 -9.92 -6.75
N LEU A 196 7.15 -10.12 -8.06
CA LEU A 196 6.52 -11.32 -8.61
C LEU A 196 7.27 -12.62 -8.27
N LYS A 197 8.58 -12.57 -8.08
CA LYS A 197 9.38 -13.76 -7.68
C LYS A 197 9.02 -14.32 -6.31
N TYR A 198 8.39 -13.52 -5.45
CA TYR A 198 7.92 -13.93 -4.12
C TYR A 198 6.48 -14.43 -4.11
N LEU A 199 5.75 -14.27 -5.20
CA LEU A 199 4.38 -14.77 -5.34
C LEU A 199 4.42 -16.15 -6.00
N LYS A 200 4.01 -17.16 -5.27
CA LYS A 200 3.92 -18.55 -5.74
C LYS A 200 2.48 -18.92 -6.04
#